data_7ac2bbd775e41f58eb89b40a2660eff0
#
_entry.id   7ac2bbd775e41f58eb89b40a2660eff0
#
_cell.length_a   1.000
_cell.length_b   1.000
_cell.length_c   1.000
_cell.angle_alpha   90.00
_cell.angle_beta   90.00
_cell.angle_gamma   90.00
#
_symmetry.space_group_name_H-M   'P 1'
#
loop_
_entity.id
_entity.type
_entity.pdbx_description
1 polymer ?
#
loop_
_entity_poly.entity_id
_entity_poly.type
_entity_poly.pdbx_seq_one_letter_code
_entity_poly.pdbx_strand_id
1 'polypeptide(L)'
;MALVTIEYDDCSGPKLPAQMGVALKGLRPGAPLCVLVHGYILANPWERDCPDTHIFAPPPDNTANLGWPQRLGLAHDVGLALSFRWNARGTLRAAYRQAAPAAVGLARLLAALEQIAPNHPVTLIGHSLGARVVMRALEGLSARSVSNVILLHAVIPRSEAERAAQSPAAQGCEILNVTSHGNILFDIG
;
A
#
# COMPACT_ATOMS: atom_id res chain seq x y z
N MET A 1 -8.41 -16.57 -1.12
CA MET A 1 -8.05 -15.18 -0.83
C MET A 1 -7.65 -14.50 -2.14
N ALA A 2 -8.23 -13.37 -2.46
CA ALA A 2 -7.86 -12.65 -3.68
C ALA A 2 -6.84 -11.56 -3.32
N LEU A 3 -5.57 -11.82 -3.63
CA LEU A 3 -4.54 -10.80 -3.71
C LEU A 3 -4.38 -10.43 -5.19
N VAL A 4 -4.57 -9.15 -5.50
CA VAL A 4 -4.36 -8.63 -6.85
C VAL A 4 -3.11 -7.75 -6.84
N THR A 5 -2.15 -8.10 -7.68
CA THR A 5 -0.90 -7.34 -7.81
C THR A 5 -1.08 -6.22 -8.82
N ILE A 6 -0.79 -5.00 -8.40
CA ILE A 6 -0.75 -3.79 -9.23
C ILE A 6 0.71 -3.41 -9.45
N GLU A 7 1.20 -3.56 -10.66
CA GLU A 7 2.53 -3.12 -11.02
C GLU A 7 2.52 -1.64 -11.40
N TYR A 8 3.44 -0.89 -10.81
CA TYR A 8 3.68 0.50 -11.16
C TYR A 8 4.99 0.63 -11.93
N ASP A 9 4.92 1.30 -13.05
CA ASP A 9 6.03 1.68 -13.91
C ASP A 9 5.98 3.20 -14.12
N ASP A 10 7.10 3.88 -13.94
CA ASP A 10 7.20 5.34 -14.04
C ASP A 10 6.76 5.88 -15.42
N CYS A 11 6.89 5.08 -16.48
CA CYS A 11 6.54 5.47 -17.85
C CYS A 11 5.05 5.24 -18.16
N SER A 12 4.47 4.13 -17.67
CA SER A 12 3.10 3.71 -18.04
C SER A 12 2.08 3.89 -16.91
N GLY A 13 2.54 4.21 -15.71
CA GLY A 13 1.68 4.34 -14.52
C GLY A 13 1.22 2.99 -13.95
N PRO A 14 0.19 2.99 -13.09
CA PRO A 14 -0.32 1.75 -12.49
C PRO A 14 -1.06 0.92 -13.55
N LYS A 15 -0.69 -0.35 -13.68
CA LYS A 15 -1.34 -1.30 -14.58
C LYS A 15 -2.44 -2.04 -13.82
N LEU A 16 -3.70 -1.74 -14.17
CA LEU A 16 -4.86 -2.44 -13.61
C LEU A 16 -5.01 -3.80 -14.32
N PRO A 17 -4.78 -4.94 -13.64
CA PRO A 17 -4.88 -6.24 -14.27
C PRO A 17 -6.35 -6.60 -14.53
N ALA A 18 -6.62 -7.34 -15.61
CA ALA A 18 -7.97 -7.75 -16.01
C ALA A 18 -8.73 -8.49 -14.89
N GLN A 19 -8.01 -9.26 -14.09
CA GLN A 19 -8.57 -9.99 -12.93
C GLN A 19 -9.13 -9.08 -11.84
N MET A 20 -8.73 -7.81 -11.78
CA MET A 20 -9.24 -6.86 -10.79
C MET A 20 -10.74 -6.62 -10.95
N GLY A 21 -11.22 -6.48 -12.20
CA GLY A 21 -12.65 -6.33 -12.47
C GLY A 21 -13.47 -7.54 -12.03
N VAL A 22 -12.93 -8.75 -12.17
CA VAL A 22 -13.55 -9.98 -11.69
C VAL A 22 -13.55 -10.02 -10.17
N ALA A 23 -12.44 -9.69 -9.53
CA ALA A 23 -12.31 -9.67 -8.07
C ALA A 23 -13.28 -8.66 -7.43
N LEU A 24 -13.40 -7.45 -7.99
CA LEU A 24 -14.33 -6.42 -7.49
C LEU A 24 -15.81 -6.86 -7.61
N LYS A 25 -16.18 -7.52 -8.71
CA LYS A 25 -17.55 -8.05 -8.89
C LYS A 25 -17.92 -9.14 -7.90
N GLY A 26 -16.94 -9.86 -7.37
CA GLY A 26 -17.15 -10.91 -6.37
C GLY A 26 -17.26 -10.41 -4.92
N LEU A 27 -17.02 -9.11 -4.68
CA LEU A 27 -17.10 -8.53 -3.35
C LEU A 27 -18.52 -8.22 -2.94
N ARG A 28 -18.79 -8.37 -1.63
CA ARG A 28 -20.02 -7.86 -1.03
C ARG A 28 -20.02 -6.32 -1.08
N PRO A 29 -21.19 -5.68 -1.25
CA PRO A 29 -21.29 -4.21 -1.16
C PRO A 29 -20.68 -3.69 0.14
N GLY A 30 -19.83 -2.68 0.05
CA GLY A 30 -19.14 -2.09 1.20
C GLY A 30 -17.93 -2.88 1.72
N ALA A 31 -17.56 -4.01 1.10
CA ALA A 31 -16.36 -4.74 1.48
C ALA A 31 -15.09 -3.87 1.31
N PRO A 32 -14.13 -3.87 2.26
CA PRO A 32 -12.97 -3.00 2.19
C PRO A 32 -11.99 -3.41 1.09
N LEU A 33 -11.34 -2.41 0.49
CA LEU A 33 -10.16 -2.56 -0.36
C LEU A 33 -8.93 -2.21 0.46
N CYS A 34 -8.01 -3.15 0.63
CA CYS A 34 -6.76 -2.92 1.35
C CYS A 34 -5.60 -2.82 0.36
N VAL A 35 -5.02 -1.63 0.20
CA VAL A 35 -3.85 -1.42 -0.65
C VAL A 35 -2.59 -1.52 0.19
N LEU A 36 -1.77 -2.53 -0.11
CA LEU A 36 -0.56 -2.87 0.61
C LEU A 36 0.66 -2.34 -0.14
N VAL A 37 1.47 -1.49 0.51
CA VAL A 37 2.63 -0.83 -0.08
C VAL A 37 3.89 -1.26 0.66
N HIS A 38 4.76 -2.02 -0.02
CA HIS A 38 5.99 -2.55 0.55
C HIS A 38 7.09 -1.50 0.75
N GLY A 39 8.06 -1.82 1.58
CA GLY A 39 9.25 -1.01 1.85
C GLY A 39 10.41 -1.26 0.88
N TYR A 40 11.61 -0.83 1.30
CA TYR A 40 12.86 -1.01 0.58
C TYR A 40 13.23 -2.50 0.41
N ILE A 41 13.90 -2.84 -0.69
CA ILE A 41 14.43 -4.18 -1.08
C ILE A 41 13.35 -5.17 -1.59
N LEU A 42 12.11 -5.02 -1.25
CA LEU A 42 11.04 -5.97 -1.55
C LEU A 42 10.38 -5.73 -2.93
N ALA A 43 11.18 -5.58 -3.98
CA ALA A 43 10.65 -5.13 -5.29
C ALA A 43 10.68 -6.18 -6.42
N ASN A 44 11.31 -7.36 -6.25
CA ASN A 44 11.45 -8.31 -7.35
C ASN A 44 10.49 -9.52 -7.24
N PRO A 45 9.64 -9.77 -8.28
CA PRO A 45 8.73 -10.92 -8.27
C PRO A 45 9.44 -12.28 -8.34
N TRP A 46 10.69 -12.30 -8.78
CA TRP A 46 11.47 -13.51 -9.05
C TRP A 46 12.54 -13.78 -7.98
N GLU A 47 12.66 -12.97 -6.96
CA GLU A 47 13.62 -13.12 -5.88
C GLU A 47 12.93 -13.51 -4.57
N ARG A 48 13.71 -14.07 -3.63
CA ARG A 48 13.26 -14.44 -2.29
C ARG A 48 12.56 -13.30 -1.53
N ASP A 49 12.86 -12.06 -1.89
CA ASP A 49 12.36 -10.84 -1.24
C ASP A 49 11.15 -10.23 -1.95
N CYS A 50 10.48 -10.97 -2.85
CA CYS A 50 9.25 -10.50 -3.48
C CYS A 50 8.13 -10.32 -2.43
N PRO A 51 7.51 -9.12 -2.33
CA PRO A 51 6.44 -8.87 -1.36
C PRO A 51 5.27 -9.86 -1.51
N ASP A 52 4.94 -10.23 -2.74
CA ASP A 52 3.82 -11.12 -3.02
C ASP A 52 4.07 -12.56 -2.56
N THR A 53 5.33 -12.99 -2.50
CA THR A 53 5.72 -14.34 -2.06
C THR A 53 6.21 -14.39 -0.62
N HIS A 54 6.42 -13.25 0.02
CA HIS A 54 7.01 -13.18 1.35
C HIS A 54 6.09 -12.54 2.40
N ILE A 55 5.60 -11.32 2.12
CA ILE A 55 4.78 -10.56 3.08
C ILE A 55 3.28 -10.77 2.81
N PHE A 56 2.90 -10.83 1.54
CA PHE A 56 1.51 -10.86 1.11
C PHE A 56 1.01 -12.26 0.75
N ALA A 57 1.91 -13.21 0.51
CA ALA A 57 1.55 -14.56 0.11
C ALA A 57 0.72 -15.29 1.17
N PRO A 58 -0.21 -16.16 0.75
CA PRO A 58 -0.73 -17.20 1.62
C PRO A 58 0.43 -18.12 2.05
N PRO A 59 0.45 -18.64 3.29
CA PRO A 59 1.51 -19.50 3.72
C PRO A 59 1.55 -20.78 2.86
N PRO A 60 2.72 -21.25 2.45
CA PRO A 60 2.86 -22.65 2.14
C PRO A 60 2.56 -23.40 3.44
N ASP A 61 1.84 -24.50 3.44
CA ASP A 61 1.43 -25.44 4.49
C ASP A 61 1.92 -25.26 5.95
N ASN A 62 2.57 -24.16 6.26
CA ASN A 62 3.15 -23.84 7.55
C ASN A 62 2.42 -22.64 8.17
N THR A 63 1.51 -22.94 9.08
CA THR A 63 0.62 -21.99 9.78
C THR A 63 1.33 -20.89 10.58
N ALA A 64 2.65 -20.95 10.74
CA ALA A 64 3.42 -19.95 11.49
C ALA A 64 3.61 -18.61 10.75
N ASN A 65 3.53 -18.59 9.41
CA ASN A 65 3.80 -17.42 8.57
C ASN A 65 2.57 -16.99 7.77
N LEU A 66 1.53 -16.53 8.45
CA LEU A 66 0.37 -15.93 7.80
C LEU A 66 0.78 -14.63 7.10
N GLY A 67 0.48 -14.51 5.80
CA GLY A 67 0.62 -13.26 5.07
C GLY A 67 -0.29 -12.15 5.61
N TRP A 68 0.06 -10.89 5.33
CA TRP A 68 -0.72 -9.75 5.80
C TRP A 68 -2.21 -9.82 5.46
N PRO A 69 -2.63 -10.17 4.23
CA PRO A 69 -4.05 -10.27 3.92
C PRO A 69 -4.80 -11.25 4.81
N GLN A 70 -4.17 -12.38 5.19
CA GLN A 70 -4.78 -13.35 6.08
C GLN A 70 -4.85 -12.85 7.52
N ARG A 71 -3.78 -12.19 8.01
CA ARG A 71 -3.75 -11.57 9.35
C ARG A 71 -4.78 -10.45 9.50
N LEU A 72 -5.10 -9.77 8.39
CA LEU A 72 -6.12 -8.73 8.32
C LEU A 72 -7.54 -9.30 8.13
N GLY A 73 -7.69 -10.63 8.08
CA GLY A 73 -9.00 -11.26 7.91
C GLY A 73 -9.62 -11.05 6.54
N LEU A 74 -8.83 -10.72 5.52
CA LEU A 74 -9.30 -10.50 4.15
C LEU A 74 -9.56 -11.85 3.46
N ALA A 75 -10.74 -12.43 3.69
CA ALA A 75 -11.25 -13.59 2.97
C ALA A 75 -11.92 -13.18 1.65
N HIS A 76 -12.18 -14.14 0.77
CA HIS A 76 -12.63 -13.92 -0.62
C HIS A 76 -13.81 -12.96 -0.83
N ASP A 77 -14.72 -12.88 0.12
CA ASP A 77 -15.93 -12.06 0.05
C ASP A 77 -15.96 -10.93 1.09
N VAL A 78 -15.01 -10.94 2.02
CA VAL A 78 -14.92 -9.98 3.13
C VAL A 78 -14.17 -8.71 2.72
N GLY A 79 -13.17 -8.82 1.84
CA GLY A 79 -12.40 -7.70 1.34
C GLY A 79 -11.40 -8.12 0.26
N LEU A 80 -10.82 -7.15 -0.42
CA LEU A 80 -9.82 -7.36 -1.47
C LEU A 80 -8.48 -6.75 -1.07
N ALA A 81 -7.43 -7.56 -1.11
CA ALA A 81 -6.06 -7.08 -0.95
C ALA A 81 -5.46 -6.73 -2.31
N LEU A 82 -4.91 -5.53 -2.42
CA LEU A 82 -4.19 -5.03 -3.59
C LEU A 82 -2.73 -4.80 -3.21
N SER A 83 -1.80 -5.53 -3.82
CA SER A 83 -0.37 -5.30 -3.66
C SER A 83 0.09 -4.22 -4.64
N PHE A 84 0.46 -3.04 -4.15
CA PHE A 84 1.06 -2.00 -4.98
C PHE A 84 2.57 -2.18 -5.03
N ARG A 85 3.06 -2.61 -6.19
CA ARG A 85 4.48 -2.88 -6.43
C ARG A 85 5.13 -1.68 -7.11
N TRP A 86 6.19 -1.18 -6.51
CA TRP A 86 6.97 -0.06 -7.01
C TRP A 86 8.47 -0.38 -6.98
N ASN A 87 9.27 0.35 -7.73
CA ASN A 87 10.71 0.12 -7.80
C ASN A 87 11.43 0.63 -6.53
N ALA A 88 11.59 -0.26 -5.55
CA ALA A 88 12.29 0.02 -4.29
C ALA A 88 13.73 -0.54 -4.27
N ARG A 89 14.33 -0.78 -5.43
CA ARG A 89 15.64 -1.43 -5.61
C ARG A 89 16.81 -0.46 -5.60
N GLY A 90 18.01 -1.04 -5.55
CA GLY A 90 19.27 -0.34 -5.62
C GLY A 90 19.72 0.13 -4.24
N THR A 91 20.36 1.31 -4.15
CA THR A 91 20.74 1.90 -2.86
C THR A 91 19.50 2.45 -2.14
N LEU A 92 19.55 2.55 -0.81
CA LEU A 92 18.48 3.18 -0.04
C LEU A 92 18.17 4.59 -0.55
N ARG A 93 19.20 5.36 -0.95
CA ARG A 93 19.03 6.69 -1.55
C ARG A 93 18.28 6.64 -2.88
N ALA A 94 18.53 5.62 -3.72
CA ALA A 94 17.80 5.44 -4.97
C ALA A 94 16.33 5.10 -4.71
N ALA A 95 16.06 4.14 -3.85
CA ALA A 95 14.70 3.78 -3.45
C ALA A 95 13.95 4.97 -2.81
N TYR A 96 14.64 5.74 -1.96
CA TYR A 96 14.05 6.96 -1.37
C TYR A 96 13.62 7.98 -2.43
N ARG A 97 14.38 8.14 -3.52
CA ARG A 97 13.99 9.01 -4.65
C ARG A 97 12.81 8.44 -5.41
N GLN A 98 12.81 7.13 -5.66
CA GLN A 98 11.73 6.44 -6.37
C GLN A 98 10.39 6.44 -5.62
N ALA A 99 10.39 6.64 -4.32
CA ALA A 99 9.16 6.77 -3.55
C ALA A 99 8.28 7.95 -3.98
N ALA A 100 8.88 9.04 -4.52
CA ALA A 100 8.10 10.20 -4.98
C ALA A 100 7.28 9.92 -6.26
N PRO A 101 7.88 9.43 -7.39
CA PRO A 101 7.08 9.01 -8.53
C PRO A 101 6.12 7.87 -8.20
N ALA A 102 6.51 6.91 -7.36
CA ALA A 102 5.63 5.83 -6.91
C ALA A 102 4.39 6.38 -6.18
N ALA A 103 4.53 7.43 -5.39
CA ALA A 103 3.39 8.08 -4.73
C ALA A 103 2.40 8.68 -5.74
N VAL A 104 2.90 9.28 -6.83
CA VAL A 104 2.02 9.75 -7.92
C VAL A 104 1.29 8.58 -8.58
N GLY A 105 1.97 7.45 -8.78
CA GLY A 105 1.36 6.23 -9.30
C GLY A 105 0.28 5.67 -8.37
N LEU A 106 0.55 5.64 -7.07
CA LEU A 106 -0.42 5.22 -6.07
C LEU A 106 -1.65 6.15 -6.05
N ALA A 107 -1.45 7.47 -6.11
CA ALA A 107 -2.56 8.43 -6.18
C ALA A 107 -3.44 8.19 -7.43
N ARG A 108 -2.84 7.90 -8.60
CA ARG A 108 -3.58 7.54 -9.81
C ARG A 108 -4.38 6.24 -9.65
N LEU A 109 -3.80 5.22 -9.01
CA LEU A 109 -4.51 3.99 -8.68
C LEU A 109 -5.73 4.28 -7.81
N LEU A 110 -5.56 5.07 -6.75
CA LEU A 110 -6.63 5.40 -5.82
C LEU A 110 -7.76 6.20 -6.48
N ALA A 111 -7.41 7.16 -7.33
CA ALA A 111 -8.39 7.89 -8.14
C ALA A 111 -9.16 6.95 -9.10
N ALA A 112 -8.49 5.97 -9.70
CA ALA A 112 -9.14 4.95 -10.52
C ALA A 112 -10.07 4.06 -9.69
N LEU A 113 -9.65 3.64 -8.48
CA LEU A 113 -10.49 2.86 -7.56
C LEU A 113 -11.75 3.63 -7.15
N GLU A 114 -11.64 4.93 -6.88
CA GLU A 114 -12.78 5.78 -6.57
C GLU A 114 -13.83 5.78 -7.71
N GLN A 115 -13.39 5.68 -8.97
CA GLN A 115 -14.29 5.62 -10.13
C GLN A 115 -14.94 4.24 -10.34
N ILE A 116 -14.16 3.16 -10.17
CA ILE A 116 -14.63 1.80 -10.50
C ILE A 116 -15.24 1.05 -9.32
N ALA A 117 -14.97 1.50 -8.09
CA ALA A 117 -15.42 0.88 -6.85
C ALA A 117 -15.81 1.92 -5.77
N PRO A 118 -16.69 2.91 -6.08
CA PRO A 118 -16.95 4.07 -5.22
C PRO A 118 -17.57 3.73 -3.87
N ASN A 119 -18.19 2.55 -3.75
CA ASN A 119 -18.87 2.11 -2.53
C ASN A 119 -18.00 1.21 -1.63
N HIS A 120 -16.72 1.09 -1.94
CA HIS A 120 -15.78 0.26 -1.19
C HIS A 120 -14.80 1.15 -0.42
N PRO A 121 -14.79 1.10 0.93
CA PRO A 121 -13.83 1.88 1.71
C PRO A 121 -12.41 1.39 1.44
N VAL A 122 -11.48 2.35 1.25
CA VAL A 122 -10.08 2.05 0.97
C VAL A 122 -9.24 2.23 2.23
N THR A 123 -8.48 1.19 2.58
CA THR A 123 -7.46 1.22 3.63
C THR A 123 -6.08 1.10 2.97
N LEU A 124 -5.19 2.04 3.27
CA LEU A 124 -3.79 1.99 2.85
C LEU A 124 -2.93 1.43 3.97
N ILE A 125 -2.03 0.50 3.64
CA ILE A 125 -1.06 -0.03 4.59
C ILE A 125 0.33 0.14 4.00
N GLY A 126 1.14 1.02 4.58
CA GLY A 126 2.50 1.29 4.14
C GLY A 126 3.53 0.77 5.14
N HIS A 127 4.50 -0.03 4.68
CA HIS A 127 5.60 -0.51 5.52
C HIS A 127 6.90 0.21 5.19
N SER A 128 7.62 0.66 6.23
CA SER A 128 8.94 1.28 6.10
C SER A 128 8.91 2.43 5.07
N LEU A 129 9.70 2.37 4.01
CA LEU A 129 9.72 3.37 2.94
C LEU A 129 8.39 3.42 2.14
N GLY A 130 7.59 2.34 2.16
CA GLY A 130 6.23 2.34 1.62
C GLY A 130 5.28 3.29 2.35
N ALA A 131 5.53 3.56 3.64
CA ALA A 131 4.79 4.59 4.38
C ALA A 131 5.00 5.99 3.78
N ARG A 132 6.20 6.31 3.30
CA ARG A 132 6.48 7.55 2.58
C ARG A 132 5.71 7.62 1.25
N VAL A 133 5.62 6.51 0.51
CA VAL A 133 4.81 6.43 -0.73
C VAL A 133 3.35 6.72 -0.41
N VAL A 134 2.80 6.08 0.63
CA VAL A 134 1.41 6.26 1.07
C VAL A 134 1.14 7.72 1.46
N MET A 135 1.92 8.29 2.38
CA MET A 135 1.71 9.65 2.86
C MET A 135 1.79 10.69 1.74
N ARG A 136 2.78 10.57 0.86
CA ARG A 136 2.89 11.49 -0.28
C ARG A 136 1.76 11.32 -1.31
N ALA A 137 1.19 10.11 -1.44
CA ALA A 137 0.04 9.91 -2.33
C ALA A 137 -1.19 10.69 -1.85
N LEU A 138 -1.39 10.83 -0.52
CA LEU A 138 -2.49 11.60 0.04
C LEU A 138 -2.47 13.07 -0.36
N GLU A 139 -1.29 13.65 -0.64
CA GLU A 139 -1.16 15.04 -1.07
C GLU A 139 -1.86 15.32 -2.41
N GLY A 140 -2.03 14.31 -3.27
CA GLY A 140 -2.65 14.40 -4.59
C GLY A 140 -4.10 13.93 -4.67
N LEU A 141 -4.73 13.62 -3.53
CA LEU A 141 -6.07 13.03 -3.48
C LEU A 141 -7.13 13.98 -2.90
N SER A 142 -8.39 13.73 -3.29
CA SER A 142 -9.54 14.41 -2.71
C SER A 142 -9.86 13.85 -1.30
N ALA A 143 -10.61 14.64 -0.52
CA ALA A 143 -11.22 14.15 0.71
C ALA A 143 -12.14 12.96 0.39
N ARG A 144 -12.09 11.89 1.20
CA ARG A 144 -12.85 10.64 1.08
C ARG A 144 -12.30 9.59 0.09
N SER A 145 -11.22 9.86 -0.63
CA SER A 145 -10.57 8.83 -1.48
C SER A 145 -10.00 7.66 -0.65
N VAL A 146 -9.73 7.88 0.63
CA VAL A 146 -9.18 6.90 1.56
C VAL A 146 -9.92 6.99 2.89
N SER A 147 -10.24 5.83 3.49
CA SER A 147 -10.90 5.75 4.80
C SER A 147 -9.91 5.62 5.95
N ASN A 148 -8.87 4.80 5.76
CA ASN A 148 -7.87 4.54 6.80
C ASN A 148 -6.47 4.44 6.21
N VAL A 149 -5.48 4.85 6.98
CA VAL A 149 -4.05 4.71 6.69
C VAL A 149 -3.37 4.04 7.88
N ILE A 150 -2.66 2.95 7.63
CA ILE A 150 -1.85 2.25 8.64
C ILE A 150 -0.39 2.30 8.19
N LEU A 151 0.44 2.95 8.98
CA LEU A 151 1.87 3.06 8.75
C LEU A 151 2.59 2.09 9.69
N LEU A 152 3.35 1.15 9.13
CA LEU A 152 4.10 0.17 9.88
C LEU A 152 5.58 0.50 9.78
N HIS A 153 6.22 0.82 10.92
CA HIS A 153 7.65 1.20 10.96
C HIS A 153 7.99 2.28 9.90
N ALA A 154 7.24 3.37 9.89
CA ALA A 154 7.33 4.40 8.86
C ALA A 154 8.74 5.00 8.75
N VAL A 155 9.26 5.07 7.53
CA VAL A 155 10.50 5.78 7.17
C VAL A 155 10.12 6.97 6.29
N ILE A 156 9.81 8.09 6.94
CA ILE A 156 9.42 9.35 6.31
C ILE A 156 9.95 10.52 7.14
N PRO A 157 10.54 11.57 6.54
CA PRO A 157 10.91 12.77 7.27
C PRO A 157 9.68 13.42 7.91
N ARG A 158 9.85 13.88 9.15
CA ARG A 158 8.78 14.52 9.92
C ARG A 158 8.09 15.66 9.15
N SER A 159 8.88 16.52 8.49
CA SER A 159 8.34 17.62 7.69
C SER A 159 7.49 17.17 6.50
N GLU A 160 7.83 16.03 5.87
CA GLU A 160 7.01 15.44 4.81
C GLU A 160 5.72 14.85 5.39
N ALA A 161 5.80 14.15 6.52
CA ALA A 161 4.64 13.58 7.19
C ALA A 161 3.65 14.67 7.64
N GLU A 162 4.15 15.73 8.28
CA GLU A 162 3.33 16.88 8.72
C GLU A 162 2.64 17.57 7.53
N ARG A 163 3.34 17.78 6.42
CA ARG A 163 2.76 18.35 5.20
C ARG A 163 1.67 17.45 4.61
N ALA A 164 1.95 16.14 4.48
CA ALA A 164 0.98 15.19 3.96
C ALA A 164 -0.27 15.07 4.85
N ALA A 165 -0.10 15.15 6.16
CA ALA A 165 -1.20 15.10 7.13
C ALA A 165 -2.16 16.32 7.02
N GLN A 166 -1.72 17.41 6.40
CA GLN A 166 -2.55 18.59 6.14
C GLN A 166 -3.33 18.51 4.81
N SER A 167 -3.12 17.47 4.00
CA SER A 167 -3.84 17.28 2.74
C SER A 167 -5.33 16.98 2.98
N PRO A 168 -6.22 17.31 2.03
CA PRO A 168 -7.65 17.01 2.16
C PRO A 168 -7.95 15.54 2.41
N ALA A 169 -7.23 14.63 1.73
CA ALA A 169 -7.40 13.20 1.93
C ALA A 169 -6.98 12.74 3.32
N ALA A 170 -5.88 13.26 3.85
CA ALA A 170 -5.40 12.93 5.20
C ALA A 170 -6.33 13.46 6.29
N GLN A 171 -6.92 14.63 6.10
CA GLN A 171 -7.91 15.19 7.02
C GLN A 171 -9.25 14.44 7.00
N GLY A 172 -9.52 13.72 5.93
CA GLY A 172 -10.73 12.92 5.73
C GLY A 172 -10.62 11.46 6.17
N CYS A 173 -9.46 10.99 6.63
CA CYS A 173 -9.21 9.60 7.01
C CYS A 173 -8.57 9.48 8.41
N GLU A 174 -8.65 8.28 8.99
CA GLU A 174 -7.91 7.93 10.19
C GLU A 174 -6.49 7.48 9.83
N ILE A 175 -5.46 8.04 10.50
CA ILE A 175 -4.07 7.65 10.30
C ILE A 175 -3.51 7.05 11.58
N LEU A 176 -3.16 5.76 11.51
CA LEU A 176 -2.53 5.00 12.59
C LEU A 176 -1.05 4.78 12.26
N ASN A 177 -0.15 5.29 13.11
CA ASN A 177 1.28 5.01 13.02
C ASN A 177 1.69 3.95 14.06
N VAL A 178 2.10 2.78 13.57
CA VAL A 178 2.52 1.64 14.40
C VAL A 178 4.05 1.57 14.41
N THR A 179 4.63 1.81 15.57
CA THR A 179 6.08 1.75 15.80
C THR A 179 6.45 0.62 16.76
N SER A 180 7.69 0.18 16.75
CA SER A 180 8.24 -0.74 17.74
C SER A 180 9.66 -0.31 18.12
N HIS A 181 10.17 -0.82 19.23
CA HIS A 181 11.54 -0.53 19.71
C HIS A 181 12.64 -0.91 18.70
N GLY A 182 12.36 -1.77 17.72
CA GLY A 182 13.28 -2.10 16.62
C GLY A 182 13.50 -0.97 15.60
N ASN A 183 12.73 0.11 15.68
CA ASN A 183 12.77 1.22 14.72
C ASN A 183 13.76 2.34 15.09
N ILE A 184 14.45 2.22 16.21
CA ILE A 184 15.32 3.25 16.79
C ILE A 184 16.36 3.81 15.79
N LEU A 185 16.83 2.99 14.85
CA LEU A 185 17.80 3.42 13.82
C LEU A 185 17.20 4.41 12.79
N PHE A 186 15.89 4.52 12.69
CA PHE A 186 15.18 5.38 11.73
C PHE A 186 14.40 6.51 12.40
N ASP A 187 14.30 6.49 13.74
CA ASP A 187 13.60 7.52 14.52
C ASP A 187 14.52 8.72 14.87
N ILE A 188 15.77 8.68 14.41
CA ILE A 188 16.76 9.76 14.62
C ILE A 188 16.74 10.66 13.37
N GLY A 189 15.77 11.56 13.30
CA GLY A 189 15.67 12.54 12.23
C GLY A 189 14.69 13.65 12.55
#